data_a899bd9aab8e9024d579e5b22276a74a
#
_entry.id   a899bd9aab8e9024d579e5b22276a74a
#
_cell.length_a   1.000
_cell.length_b   1.000
_cell.length_c   1.000
_cell.angle_alpha   90.00
_cell.angle_beta   90.00
_cell.angle_gamma   90.00
#
_symmetry.space_group_name_H-M   'P 1'
#
loop_
_entity.id
_entity.type
_entity.pdbx_description
1 polymer ?
#
loop_
_entity_poly.entity_id
_entity_poly.type
_entity_poly.pdbx_seq_one_letter_code
_entity_poly.pdbx_strand_id
1 'polypeptide(L)'
;QEELIRTWQPPSRIFYLRIPEKSPLVGKTREDVRMISRYNLHLISLTEESEVLYTPWRYTRFASGQELGILGQDSDVERFRADFGLEWVRPGESSADIMTDPNVGFAEVIVRPYAPIIGKTLRELEFRVTYGAEVLIFFSGTKEQRTNFADLPLKAGDTMIVLGRWERLQALGTSKDFVLVTPIEGRAGVRERGAKTAVLCF
;
A
#
# COMPACT_ATOMS: atom_id res chain seq x y z
N GLN A 1 8.00 1.99 -11.77
CA GLN A 1 6.77 1.49 -11.12
C GLN A 1 6.16 0.33 -11.91
N GLU A 2 5.90 0.50 -13.21
CA GLU A 2 5.41 -0.58 -14.08
C GLU A 2 6.39 -1.76 -14.17
N GLU A 3 7.69 -1.49 -14.14
CA GLU A 3 8.72 -2.51 -14.22
C GLU A 3 8.79 -3.36 -12.94
N LEU A 4 8.61 -2.75 -11.77
CA LEU A 4 8.54 -3.44 -10.49
C LEU A 4 7.31 -4.35 -10.44
N ILE A 5 6.15 -3.83 -10.83
CA ILE A 5 4.90 -4.58 -10.92
C ILE A 5 5.03 -5.74 -11.94
N ARG A 6 5.73 -5.54 -13.06
CA ARG A 6 6.00 -6.58 -14.06
C ARG A 6 6.95 -7.66 -13.56
N THR A 7 8.01 -7.27 -12.86
CA THR A 7 9.04 -8.20 -12.35
C THR A 7 8.50 -9.06 -11.21
N TRP A 8 7.67 -8.48 -10.36
CA TRP A 8 7.10 -9.17 -9.21
C TRP A 8 5.83 -9.96 -9.54
N GLN A 9 5.26 -9.78 -10.76
CA GLN A 9 4.01 -10.42 -11.21
C GLN A 9 3.09 -10.71 -10.01
N PRO A 10 2.52 -9.69 -9.37
CA PRO A 10 1.61 -9.98 -8.27
C PRO A 10 0.46 -10.80 -8.84
N PRO A 11 0.19 -12.02 -8.35
CA PRO A 11 -1.02 -12.75 -8.74
C PRO A 11 -2.28 -12.03 -8.26
N SER A 12 -2.10 -10.83 -7.74
CA SER A 12 -3.12 -9.98 -7.15
C SER A 12 -3.29 -8.72 -7.98
N ARG A 13 -4.53 -8.38 -8.25
CA ARG A 13 -4.94 -7.12 -8.90
C ARG A 13 -5.44 -6.15 -7.86
N ILE A 14 -5.48 -4.87 -8.23
CA ILE A 14 -6.15 -3.84 -7.44
C ILE A 14 -7.60 -3.75 -7.95
N PHE A 15 -8.52 -3.85 -7.01
CA PHE A 15 -9.95 -3.76 -7.24
C PHE A 15 -10.52 -2.59 -6.46
N TYR A 16 -11.55 -1.97 -7.01
CA TYR A 16 -12.24 -0.86 -6.36
C TYR A 16 -13.68 -1.25 -6.09
N LEU A 17 -14.09 -1.11 -4.82
CA LEU A 17 -15.41 -1.45 -4.35
C LEU A 17 -16.02 -0.28 -3.57
N ARG A 18 -17.31 -0.02 -3.77
CA ARG A 18 -18.07 0.97 -2.99
C ARG A 18 -18.92 0.27 -1.93
N ILE A 19 -19.03 0.92 -0.77
CA ILE A 19 -19.84 0.45 0.36
C ILE A 19 -21.24 1.05 0.26
N PRO A 20 -22.31 0.27 -0.06
CA PRO A 20 -23.68 0.75 -0.02
C PRO A 20 -24.15 1.04 1.41
N GLU A 21 -25.19 1.86 1.56
CA GLU A 21 -25.75 2.22 2.88
C GLU A 21 -26.15 1.01 3.74
N LYS A 22 -26.71 -0.03 3.10
CA LYS A 22 -27.19 -1.25 3.79
C LYS A 22 -26.13 -2.34 3.92
N SER A 23 -24.88 -2.05 3.57
CA SER A 23 -23.81 -3.04 3.68
C SER A 23 -23.56 -3.44 5.13
N PRO A 24 -23.43 -4.74 5.42
CA PRO A 24 -23.01 -5.23 6.74
C PRO A 24 -21.59 -4.78 7.13
N LEU A 25 -20.83 -4.17 6.21
CA LEU A 25 -19.50 -3.63 6.46
C LEU A 25 -19.56 -2.31 7.24
N VAL A 26 -20.64 -1.52 7.09
CA VAL A 26 -20.79 -0.23 7.74
C VAL A 26 -20.63 -0.34 9.26
N GLY A 27 -19.79 0.52 9.84
CA GLY A 27 -19.48 0.56 11.27
C GLY A 27 -18.43 -0.45 11.73
N LYS A 28 -18.09 -1.45 10.92
CA LYS A 28 -17.00 -2.40 11.23
C LYS A 28 -15.64 -1.79 10.91
N THR A 29 -14.61 -2.37 11.48
CA THR A 29 -13.21 -2.06 11.18
C THR A 29 -12.58 -3.16 10.34
N ARG A 30 -11.41 -2.90 9.76
CA ARG A 30 -10.62 -3.91 9.07
C ARG A 30 -10.24 -5.08 9.99
N GLU A 31 -10.00 -4.79 11.28
CA GLU A 31 -9.72 -5.82 12.29
C GLU A 31 -10.95 -6.71 12.56
N ASP A 32 -12.15 -6.10 12.70
CA ASP A 32 -13.39 -6.84 12.92
C ASP A 32 -13.69 -7.84 11.80
N VAL A 33 -13.44 -7.45 10.55
CA VAL A 33 -13.71 -8.29 9.37
C VAL A 33 -12.55 -9.24 9.04
N ARG A 34 -11.39 -9.07 9.68
CA ARG A 34 -10.19 -9.91 9.48
C ARG A 34 -9.81 -10.04 8.00
N MET A 35 -9.72 -8.90 7.29
CA MET A 35 -9.52 -8.88 5.84
C MET A 35 -8.35 -9.75 5.37
N ILE A 36 -7.21 -9.71 6.06
CA ILE A 36 -6.03 -10.50 5.67
C ILE A 36 -6.24 -11.97 5.98
N SER A 37 -6.60 -12.33 7.22
CA SER A 37 -6.62 -13.73 7.65
C SER A 37 -7.82 -14.52 7.14
N ARG A 38 -8.97 -13.87 6.88
CA ARG A 38 -10.19 -14.53 6.39
C ARG A 38 -10.34 -14.48 4.87
N TYR A 39 -9.94 -13.35 4.26
CA TYR A 39 -10.18 -13.11 2.83
C TYR A 39 -8.90 -13.02 2.00
N ASN A 40 -7.72 -13.01 2.65
CA ASN A 40 -6.44 -12.85 1.97
C ASN A 40 -6.35 -11.54 1.16
N LEU A 41 -6.93 -10.46 1.71
CA LEU A 41 -7.06 -9.17 1.06
C LEU A 41 -6.30 -8.08 1.82
N HIS A 42 -5.59 -7.22 1.07
CA HIS A 42 -4.98 -6.01 1.60
C HIS A 42 -5.82 -4.79 1.24
N LEU A 43 -6.29 -4.05 2.24
CA LEU A 43 -6.91 -2.74 2.03
C LEU A 43 -5.79 -1.72 1.86
N ILE A 44 -5.62 -1.20 0.65
CA ILE A 44 -4.54 -0.29 0.29
C ILE A 44 -4.96 1.17 0.26
N SER A 45 -6.22 1.45 -0.03
CA SER A 45 -6.80 2.79 -0.01
C SER A 45 -8.24 2.77 0.45
N LEU A 46 -8.69 3.90 0.99
CA LEU A 46 -10.06 4.13 1.45
C LEU A 46 -10.38 5.60 1.25
N THR A 47 -11.54 5.92 0.66
CA THR A 47 -11.99 7.31 0.61
C THR A 47 -12.55 7.73 1.97
N GLU A 48 -12.19 8.93 2.43
CA GLU A 48 -12.71 9.54 3.64
C GLU A 48 -13.10 10.99 3.30
N GLU A 49 -14.41 11.28 3.32
CA GLU A 49 -14.97 12.56 2.84
C GLU A 49 -14.54 12.88 1.39
N SER A 50 -13.58 13.79 1.21
CA SER A 50 -13.05 14.18 -0.10
C SER A 50 -11.59 13.77 -0.30
N GLU A 51 -11.02 13.02 0.64
CA GLU A 51 -9.62 12.61 0.63
C GLU A 51 -9.46 11.10 0.49
N VAL A 52 -8.28 10.68 0.05
CA VAL A 52 -7.91 9.28 0.01
C VAL A 52 -6.94 8.97 1.15
N LEU A 53 -7.36 8.08 2.03
CA LEU A 53 -6.52 7.55 3.09
C LEU A 53 -5.79 6.31 2.56
N TYR A 54 -4.48 6.40 2.41
CA TYR A 54 -3.63 5.27 2.02
C TYR A 54 -3.21 4.47 3.24
N THR A 55 -3.14 3.15 3.08
CA THR A 55 -2.79 2.22 4.17
C THR A 55 -3.58 2.47 5.45
N PRO A 56 -4.94 2.43 5.39
CA PRO A 56 -5.77 2.82 6.52
C PRO A 56 -5.49 1.97 7.77
N TRP A 57 -5.56 2.61 8.93
CA TRP A 57 -5.34 1.98 10.22
C TRP A 57 -6.31 0.80 10.47
N ARG A 58 -5.87 -0.23 11.19
CA ARG A 58 -6.70 -1.43 11.43
C ARG A 58 -8.04 -1.16 12.09
N TYR A 59 -8.12 -0.07 12.86
CA TYR A 59 -9.33 0.35 13.57
C TYR A 59 -10.10 1.46 12.85
N THR A 60 -9.70 1.87 11.65
CA THR A 60 -10.49 2.77 10.82
C THR A 60 -11.84 2.11 10.53
N ARG A 61 -12.93 2.85 10.79
CA ARG A 61 -14.29 2.34 10.59
C ARG A 61 -14.74 2.58 9.16
N PHE A 62 -15.38 1.57 8.62
CA PHE A 62 -16.02 1.66 7.32
C PHE A 62 -17.34 2.42 7.41
N ALA A 63 -17.59 3.32 6.47
CA ALA A 63 -18.82 4.08 6.33
C ALA A 63 -19.47 3.88 4.95
N SER A 64 -20.77 4.13 4.86
CA SER A 64 -21.47 4.08 3.58
C SER A 64 -20.93 5.14 2.61
N GLY A 65 -20.95 4.83 1.33
CA GLY A 65 -20.45 5.70 0.27
C GLY A 65 -18.95 5.67 0.07
N GLN A 66 -18.18 5.15 1.02
CA GLN A 66 -16.73 5.02 0.87
C GLN A 66 -16.37 4.05 -0.26
N GLU A 67 -15.26 4.33 -0.93
CA GLU A 67 -14.64 3.45 -1.90
C GLU A 67 -13.37 2.83 -1.31
N LEU A 68 -13.20 1.55 -1.59
CA LEU A 68 -12.09 0.73 -1.10
C LEU A 68 -11.19 0.38 -2.28
N GLY A 69 -9.90 0.64 -2.18
CA GLY A 69 -8.89 0.02 -3.03
C GLY A 69 -8.35 -1.24 -2.35
N ILE A 70 -8.55 -2.38 -2.97
CA ILE A 70 -8.24 -3.69 -2.40
C ILE A 70 -7.27 -4.42 -3.31
N LEU A 71 -6.18 -4.90 -2.75
CA LEU A 71 -5.24 -5.81 -3.41
C LEU A 71 -5.56 -7.25 -3.03
N GLY A 72 -5.79 -8.10 -4.02
CA GLY A 72 -6.11 -9.52 -3.81
C GLY A 72 -6.32 -10.29 -5.10
N GLN A 73 -6.72 -11.55 -4.98
CA GLN A 73 -7.13 -12.40 -6.10
C GLN A 73 -8.61 -12.21 -6.41
N ASP A 74 -9.01 -12.38 -7.68
CA ASP A 74 -10.40 -12.23 -8.14
C ASP A 74 -11.40 -12.99 -7.26
N SER A 75 -11.10 -14.27 -6.95
CA SER A 75 -11.97 -15.11 -6.13
C SER A 75 -12.14 -14.63 -4.68
N ASP A 76 -11.06 -14.10 -4.09
CA ASP A 76 -11.08 -13.61 -2.71
C ASP A 76 -11.83 -12.28 -2.62
N VAL A 77 -11.64 -11.40 -3.60
CA VAL A 77 -12.36 -10.12 -3.69
C VAL A 77 -13.86 -10.36 -3.94
N GLU A 78 -14.20 -11.29 -4.85
CA GLU A 78 -15.61 -11.61 -5.13
C GLU A 78 -16.30 -12.17 -3.89
N ARG A 79 -15.65 -13.06 -3.13
CA ARG A 79 -16.18 -13.56 -1.87
C ARG A 79 -16.42 -12.44 -0.85
N PHE A 80 -15.45 -11.53 -0.71
CA PHE A 80 -15.58 -10.38 0.17
C PHE A 80 -16.70 -9.45 -0.27
N ARG A 81 -16.77 -9.15 -1.58
CA ARG A 81 -17.85 -8.35 -2.16
C ARG A 81 -19.23 -8.94 -1.89
N ALA A 82 -19.38 -10.24 -2.09
CA ALA A 82 -20.65 -10.93 -1.86
C ALA A 82 -21.06 -10.97 -0.39
N ASP A 83 -20.11 -11.28 0.52
CA ASP A 83 -20.37 -11.36 1.97
C ASP A 83 -20.81 -10.01 2.56
N PHE A 84 -20.36 -8.89 1.98
CA PHE A 84 -20.68 -7.55 2.46
C PHE A 84 -21.57 -6.72 1.53
N GLY A 85 -22.05 -7.30 0.42
CA GLY A 85 -22.95 -6.64 -0.52
C GLY A 85 -22.33 -5.38 -1.14
N LEU A 86 -21.04 -5.42 -1.50
CA LEU A 86 -20.33 -4.27 -2.04
C LEU A 86 -20.55 -4.15 -3.54
N GLU A 87 -20.39 -2.94 -4.08
CA GLU A 87 -20.55 -2.63 -5.50
C GLU A 87 -19.20 -2.45 -6.19
N TRP A 88 -19.09 -2.91 -7.42
CA TRP A 88 -17.92 -2.67 -8.25
C TRP A 88 -17.80 -1.20 -8.64
N VAL A 89 -16.59 -0.66 -8.56
CA VAL A 89 -16.21 0.62 -9.15
C VAL A 89 -15.18 0.34 -10.25
N ARG A 90 -15.34 0.98 -11.41
CA ARG A 90 -14.40 0.78 -12.52
C ARG A 90 -13.05 1.40 -12.20
N PRO A 91 -11.94 0.74 -12.60
CA PRO A 91 -10.63 1.38 -12.57
C PRO A 91 -10.65 2.71 -13.34
N GLY A 92 -10.03 3.75 -12.76
CA GLY A 92 -10.04 5.10 -13.32
C GLY A 92 -11.28 5.95 -13.00
N GLU A 93 -12.38 5.34 -12.52
CA GLU A 93 -13.55 6.05 -12.00
C GLU A 93 -13.53 6.16 -10.46
N SER A 94 -12.70 5.36 -9.81
CA SER A 94 -12.58 5.38 -8.35
C SER A 94 -11.75 6.55 -7.86
N SER A 95 -12.28 7.29 -6.89
CA SER A 95 -11.52 8.29 -6.14
C SER A 95 -10.40 7.67 -5.30
N ALA A 96 -10.50 6.38 -5.00
CA ALA A 96 -9.48 5.62 -4.26
C ALA A 96 -8.38 5.04 -5.16
N ASP A 97 -8.34 5.40 -6.46
CA ASP A 97 -7.42 4.81 -7.42
C ASP A 97 -5.97 5.22 -7.17
N ILE A 98 -5.22 4.32 -6.54
CA ILE A 98 -3.82 4.49 -6.20
C ILE A 98 -2.91 4.59 -7.44
N MET A 99 -3.31 4.02 -8.58
CA MET A 99 -2.49 4.03 -9.80
C MET A 99 -2.43 5.40 -10.45
N THR A 100 -3.39 6.26 -10.14
CA THR A 100 -3.47 7.63 -10.65
C THR A 100 -2.81 8.65 -9.73
N ASP A 101 -2.53 8.33 -8.46
CA ASP A 101 -1.87 9.24 -7.52
C ASP A 101 -0.35 9.20 -7.67
N PRO A 102 0.28 10.32 -8.15
CA PRO A 102 1.73 10.39 -8.31
C PRO A 102 2.50 10.38 -6.99
N ASN A 103 1.82 10.58 -5.85
CA ASN A 103 2.46 10.66 -4.53
C ASN A 103 2.58 9.31 -3.83
N VAL A 104 2.00 8.26 -4.40
CA VAL A 104 1.95 6.92 -3.81
C VAL A 104 2.62 5.92 -4.73
N GLY A 105 3.20 4.89 -4.17
CA GLY A 105 3.82 3.83 -4.96
C GLY A 105 4.29 2.64 -4.15
N PHE A 106 4.90 1.73 -4.88
CA PHE A 106 5.48 0.51 -4.33
C PHE A 106 6.99 0.65 -4.24
N ALA A 107 7.57 0.07 -3.20
CA ALA A 107 9.01 0.01 -3.04
C ALA A 107 9.45 -1.34 -2.49
N GLU A 108 10.64 -1.76 -2.87
CA GLU A 108 11.32 -2.88 -2.27
C GLU A 108 12.25 -2.36 -1.18
N VAL A 109 12.17 -2.96 0.01
CA VAL A 109 13.04 -2.64 1.14
C VAL A 109 13.65 -3.91 1.72
N ILE A 110 14.89 -3.81 2.17
CA ILE A 110 15.63 -4.90 2.79
C ILE A 110 16.03 -4.50 4.21
N VAL A 111 15.85 -5.42 5.16
CA VAL A 111 16.30 -5.24 6.54
C VAL A 111 17.82 -5.17 6.58
N ARG A 112 18.38 -4.06 7.10
CA ARG A 112 19.85 -3.87 7.17
C ARG A 112 20.49 -4.89 8.09
N PRO A 113 21.72 -5.31 7.81
CA PRO A 113 22.56 -5.97 8.80
C PRO A 113 22.70 -5.10 10.05
N TYR A 114 22.58 -5.71 11.23
CA TYR A 114 22.67 -5.05 12.53
C TYR A 114 21.57 -4.02 12.83
N ALA A 115 20.47 -4.00 12.07
CA ALA A 115 19.34 -3.14 12.34
C ALA A 115 18.75 -3.43 13.74
N PRO A 116 18.38 -2.42 14.53
CA PRO A 116 17.82 -2.61 15.88
C PRO A 116 16.43 -3.26 15.87
N ILE A 117 15.84 -3.43 14.71
CA ILE A 117 14.56 -4.10 14.51
C ILE A 117 14.71 -5.62 14.34
N ILE A 118 15.93 -6.14 14.19
CA ILE A 118 16.15 -7.59 14.06
C ILE A 118 15.64 -8.30 15.31
N GLY A 119 14.88 -9.38 15.10
CA GLY A 119 14.21 -10.14 16.16
C GLY A 119 12.84 -9.62 16.55
N LYS A 120 12.49 -8.37 16.20
CA LYS A 120 11.14 -7.83 16.39
C LYS A 120 10.22 -8.27 15.25
N THR A 121 8.93 -8.24 15.49
CA THR A 121 7.90 -8.51 14.49
C THR A 121 7.36 -7.20 13.90
N LEU A 122 6.73 -7.27 12.72
CA LEU A 122 6.06 -6.10 12.13
C LEU A 122 4.94 -5.56 13.03
N ARG A 123 4.32 -6.45 13.83
CA ARG A 123 3.28 -6.09 14.79
C ARG A 123 3.86 -5.30 15.96
N GLU A 124 4.96 -5.78 16.58
CA GLU A 124 5.64 -5.09 17.68
C GLU A 124 6.20 -3.73 17.26
N LEU A 125 6.62 -3.61 16.00
CA LEU A 125 7.09 -2.34 15.43
C LEU A 125 5.95 -1.37 15.12
N GLU A 126 4.69 -1.82 15.18
CA GLU A 126 3.55 -1.07 14.64
C GLU A 126 3.88 -0.51 13.25
N PHE A 127 4.43 -1.38 12.38
CA PHE A 127 5.14 -1.00 11.15
C PHE A 127 4.40 0.05 10.33
N ARG A 128 3.09 -0.12 10.16
CA ARG A 128 2.27 0.81 9.39
C ARG A 128 2.22 2.21 10.00
N VAL A 129 2.13 2.32 11.33
CA VAL A 129 2.08 3.60 12.03
C VAL A 129 3.45 4.24 12.06
N THR A 130 4.47 3.45 12.38
CA THR A 130 5.85 3.94 12.54
C THR A 130 6.44 4.41 11.22
N TYR A 131 6.24 3.64 10.15
CA TYR A 131 6.86 3.92 8.85
C TYR A 131 5.89 4.50 7.81
N GLY A 132 4.57 4.49 8.06
CA GLY A 132 3.55 5.01 7.15
C GLY A 132 3.43 4.21 5.85
N ALA A 133 3.76 2.91 5.91
CA ALA A 133 3.74 2.01 4.77
C ALA A 133 3.07 0.67 5.12
N GLU A 134 2.45 0.03 4.13
CA GLU A 134 1.87 -1.30 4.25
C GLU A 134 2.82 -2.34 3.65
N VAL A 135 3.11 -3.41 4.38
CA VAL A 135 3.83 -4.56 3.83
C VAL A 135 2.84 -5.46 3.09
N LEU A 136 3.10 -5.70 1.81
CA LEU A 136 2.25 -6.51 0.93
C LEU A 136 2.80 -7.91 0.74
N ILE A 137 4.12 -8.03 0.63
CA ILE A 137 4.83 -9.29 0.44
C ILE A 137 6.05 -9.28 1.34
N PHE A 138 6.31 -10.39 1.97
CA PHE A 138 7.47 -10.61 2.85
C PHE A 138 8.29 -11.80 2.35
N PHE A 139 9.59 -11.61 2.22
CA PHE A 139 10.54 -12.65 1.83
C PHE A 139 11.55 -12.86 2.95
N SER A 140 11.67 -14.11 3.40
CA SER A 140 12.73 -14.53 4.34
C SER A 140 13.52 -15.67 3.71
N GLY A 141 14.74 -15.38 3.28
CA GLY A 141 15.51 -16.28 2.43
C GLY A 141 14.78 -16.55 1.11
N THR A 142 14.46 -17.82 0.83
CA THR A 142 13.74 -18.24 -0.39
C THR A 142 12.22 -18.32 -0.20
N LYS A 143 11.71 -18.03 1.00
CA LYS A 143 10.28 -18.15 1.31
C LYS A 143 9.57 -16.82 1.07
N GLU A 144 8.63 -16.84 0.13
CA GLU A 144 7.67 -15.77 -0.09
C GLU A 144 6.44 -15.96 0.78
N GLN A 145 5.99 -14.90 1.45
CA GLN A 145 4.79 -14.88 2.26
C GLN A 145 3.96 -13.63 1.95
N ARG A 146 2.69 -13.83 1.63
CA ARG A 146 1.72 -12.76 1.33
C ARG A 146 0.74 -12.53 2.47
N THR A 147 0.69 -13.46 3.41
CA THR A 147 -0.19 -13.41 4.59
C THR A 147 0.53 -14.00 5.79
N ASN A 148 0.02 -13.72 7.00
CA ASN A 148 0.50 -14.30 8.26
C ASN A 148 1.98 -14.03 8.59
N PHE A 149 2.58 -13.01 8.01
CA PHE A 149 3.98 -12.64 8.27
C PHE A 149 4.14 -11.57 9.37
N ALA A 150 3.03 -10.97 9.83
CA ALA A 150 3.08 -9.86 10.79
C ALA A 150 3.70 -10.24 12.15
N ASP A 151 3.67 -11.51 12.50
CA ASP A 151 4.19 -12.07 13.77
C ASP A 151 5.52 -12.81 13.60
N LEU A 152 6.13 -12.75 12.42
CA LEU A 152 7.44 -13.34 12.17
C LEU A 152 8.54 -12.40 12.64
N PRO A 153 9.55 -12.90 13.38
CA PRO A 153 10.71 -12.10 13.76
C PRO A 153 11.56 -11.75 12.55
N LEU A 154 11.83 -10.45 12.36
CA LEU A 154 12.64 -9.93 11.27
C LEU A 154 14.09 -10.38 11.39
N LYS A 155 14.71 -10.67 10.26
CA LYS A 155 16.12 -11.06 10.14
C LYS A 155 16.84 -10.12 9.19
N ALA A 156 18.13 -10.01 9.34
CA ALA A 156 18.98 -9.32 8.38
C ALA A 156 18.81 -9.93 6.98
N GLY A 157 18.63 -9.10 5.97
CA GLY A 157 18.41 -9.52 4.59
C GLY A 157 16.96 -9.93 4.26
N ASP A 158 16.04 -9.93 5.22
CA ASP A 158 14.62 -10.08 4.89
C ASP A 158 14.18 -8.93 3.98
N THR A 159 13.43 -9.27 2.94
CA THR A 159 12.99 -8.33 1.92
C THR A 159 11.47 -8.15 1.98
N MET A 160 11.01 -6.93 1.78
CA MET A 160 9.58 -6.62 1.78
C MET A 160 9.21 -5.74 0.59
N ILE A 161 8.07 -6.05 -0.04
CA ILE A 161 7.41 -5.11 -0.93
C ILE A 161 6.43 -4.31 -0.09
N VAL A 162 6.60 -3.00 -0.12
CA VAL A 162 5.81 -2.06 0.67
C VAL A 162 5.09 -1.06 -0.23
N LEU A 163 3.94 -0.62 0.23
CA LEU A 163 3.12 0.42 -0.38
C LEU A 163 3.03 1.60 0.56
N GLY A 164 3.19 2.82 0.04
CA GLY A 164 3.03 4.03 0.84
C GLY A 164 3.23 5.30 0.02
N ARG A 165 3.10 6.45 0.67
CA ARG A 165 3.47 7.74 0.06
C ARG A 165 4.99 7.79 -0.15
N TRP A 166 5.43 8.35 -1.28
CA TRP A 166 6.85 8.43 -1.63
C TRP A 166 7.68 9.11 -0.54
N GLU A 167 7.16 10.14 0.11
CA GLU A 167 7.81 10.80 1.23
C GLU A 167 8.14 9.82 2.38
N ARG A 168 7.20 8.92 2.71
CA ARG A 168 7.37 7.89 3.75
C ARG A 168 8.33 6.80 3.31
N LEU A 169 8.23 6.37 2.05
CA LEU A 169 9.14 5.38 1.48
C LEU A 169 10.59 5.89 1.44
N GLN A 170 10.79 7.18 1.12
CA GLN A 170 12.10 7.83 1.18
C GLN A 170 12.65 7.86 2.61
N ALA A 171 11.83 8.29 3.58
CA ALA A 171 12.21 8.31 4.98
C ALA A 171 12.58 6.90 5.49
N LEU A 172 11.87 5.86 5.04
CA LEU A 172 12.18 4.48 5.36
C LEU A 172 13.56 4.07 4.83
N GLY A 173 13.89 4.43 3.59
CA GLY A 173 15.21 4.15 2.97
C GLY A 173 16.37 4.89 3.61
N THR A 174 16.13 6.03 4.25
CA THR A 174 17.16 6.80 5.00
C THR A 174 17.29 6.35 6.46
N SER A 175 16.40 5.47 6.92
CA SER A 175 16.45 4.93 8.28
C SER A 175 17.65 3.99 8.46
N LYS A 176 17.99 3.73 9.72
CA LYS A 176 19.01 2.72 10.06
C LYS A 176 18.48 1.28 9.96
N ASP A 177 17.19 1.12 9.72
CA ASP A 177 16.51 -0.17 9.76
C ASP A 177 16.48 -0.85 8.38
N PHE A 178 16.35 -0.06 7.29
CA PHE A 178 16.13 -0.59 5.96
C PHE A 178 17.07 -0.02 4.90
N VAL A 179 17.27 -0.79 3.83
CA VAL A 179 17.80 -0.33 2.55
C VAL A 179 16.64 -0.25 1.58
N LEU A 180 16.46 0.87 0.92
CA LEU A 180 15.54 1.01 -0.20
C LEU A 180 16.25 0.54 -1.46
N VAL A 181 15.70 -0.47 -2.13
CA VAL A 181 16.28 -1.08 -3.34
C VAL A 181 15.72 -0.43 -4.61
N THR A 182 14.44 -0.11 -4.60
CA THR A 182 13.81 0.55 -5.74
C THR A 182 14.34 1.97 -5.88
N PRO A 183 14.95 2.33 -7.01
CA PRO A 183 15.29 3.72 -7.27
C PRO A 183 14.00 4.54 -7.24
N ILE A 184 13.92 5.46 -6.32
CA ILE A 184 12.90 6.50 -6.36
C ILE A 184 13.39 7.47 -7.43
N GLU A 185 13.10 7.19 -8.69
CA GLU A 185 13.11 8.22 -9.70
C GLU A 185 12.01 9.19 -9.31
N GLY A 186 12.42 10.20 -8.51
CA GLY A 186 11.55 11.27 -8.15
C GLY A 186 10.99 11.88 -9.42
N ARG A 187 9.70 11.78 -9.65
CA ARG A 187 8.96 12.86 -10.23
C ARG A 187 8.96 14.02 -9.22
N ALA A 188 10.16 14.48 -8.86
CA ALA A 188 10.35 15.84 -8.39
C ALA A 188 9.74 16.68 -9.49
N GLY A 189 8.68 17.42 -9.17
CA GLY A 189 7.92 18.20 -10.12
C GLY A 189 8.85 18.86 -11.11
N VAL A 190 8.53 18.71 -12.37
CA VAL A 190 9.06 19.55 -13.44
C VAL A 190 8.70 20.97 -13.02
N ARG A 191 9.57 21.61 -12.27
CA ARG A 191 9.62 23.05 -12.21
C ARG A 191 9.91 23.44 -13.65
N GLU A 192 8.88 23.86 -14.36
CA GLU A 192 9.05 24.67 -15.56
C GLU A 192 10.00 25.80 -15.19
N ARG A 193 11.28 25.59 -15.46
CA ARG A 193 12.21 26.70 -15.62
C ARG A 193 11.75 27.41 -16.87
N GLY A 194 10.96 28.45 -16.66
CA GLY A 194 10.60 29.38 -17.72
C GLY A 194 11.87 29.75 -18.44
N ALA A 195 11.98 29.32 -19.69
CA ALA A 195 12.96 29.78 -20.61
C ALA A 195 12.68 31.29 -20.80
N LYS A 196 13.41 32.11 -20.07
CA LYS A 196 13.50 33.55 -20.40
C LYS A 196 14.20 33.61 -21.73
N THR A 197 13.41 33.87 -22.74
CA THR A 197 13.86 34.25 -24.09
C THR A 197 14.79 35.44 -23.94
N ALA A 198 16.09 35.24 -24.07
CA ALA A 198 17.02 36.32 -24.27
C ALA A 198 16.87 36.78 -25.72
N VAL A 199 16.13 37.84 -25.90
CA VAL A 199 16.16 38.61 -27.14
C VAL A 199 17.52 39.32 -27.16
N LEU A 200 18.41 38.86 -28.00
CA LEU A 200 19.64 39.59 -28.32
C LEU A 200 19.37 40.33 -29.62
N CYS A 201 19.25 41.66 -29.50
CA CYS A 201 19.41 42.56 -30.60
C CYS A 201 20.88 42.58 -31.04
N PHE A 202 21.15 42.31 -32.32
CA PHE A 202 22.01 43.08 -33.22
C PHE A 202 21.79 42.60 -34.64
#